data_0c891a294e3667991a75f6ea16c783e7
#
_entry.id   0c891a294e3667991a75f6ea16c783e7
#
_cell.length_a   1.000
_cell.length_b   1.000
_cell.length_c   1.000
_cell.angle_alpha   90.00
_cell.angle_beta   90.00
_cell.angle_gamma   90.00
#
_symmetry.space_group_name_H-M   'P 1'
#
loop_
_entity.id
_entity.type
_entity.pdbx_description
1 polymer ?
#
loop_
_entity_poly.entity_id
_entity_poly.type
_entity_poly.pdbx_seq_one_letter_code
_entity_poly.pdbx_strand_id
1 'polypeptide(L)'
;SKGQHIIDIGTRSKISDRYRRITRSVNRTFWNTDSDVAHSFYVGSYGRGTAIDTSDLDILVELPDSEYVHFANASGNGPSRLLQTVKNAILNTYPTTDIRGDGQVVVVRFSDNMKFEVLPAFSIQNIWGITTYRYPDSHMGGNWMTTNPKAEQAAMKAKNEYSSSNGLLFDTCKHIR
;
A
#
# COMPACT_ATOMS: atom_id res chain seq x y z
N SER A 1 21.17 26.43 -2.14
CA SER A 1 21.03 25.18 -2.88
C SER A 1 19.99 24.32 -2.21
N LYS A 2 18.85 24.16 -2.84
CA LYS A 2 17.85 23.21 -2.43
C LYS A 2 18.38 21.83 -2.80
N GLY A 3 19.06 21.16 -1.85
CA GLY A 3 19.45 19.79 -2.02
C GLY A 3 18.18 18.96 -2.22
N GLN A 4 17.95 18.48 -3.43
CA GLN A 4 17.00 17.39 -3.63
C GLN A 4 17.55 16.21 -2.86
N HIS A 5 16.86 15.80 -1.79
CA HIS A 5 17.17 14.55 -1.12
C HIS A 5 16.82 13.40 -2.07
N ILE A 6 17.77 13.11 -2.95
CA ILE A 6 17.66 11.94 -3.81
C ILE A 6 17.90 10.73 -2.90
N ILE A 7 16.95 9.81 -2.89
CA ILE A 7 17.09 8.54 -2.20
C ILE A 7 18.34 7.84 -2.75
N ASP A 8 19.30 7.55 -1.89
CA ASP A 8 20.55 6.90 -2.29
C ASP A 8 20.32 5.45 -2.78
N ILE A 9 21.29 4.92 -3.53
CA ILE A 9 21.18 3.59 -4.16
C ILE A 9 21.03 2.49 -3.09
N GLY A 10 21.75 2.61 -1.96
CA GLY A 10 21.66 1.64 -0.87
C GLY A 10 20.28 1.61 -0.24
N THR A 11 19.68 2.77 -0.02
CA THR A 11 18.31 2.88 0.51
C THR A 11 17.28 2.34 -0.47
N ARG A 12 17.41 2.62 -1.76
CA ARG A 12 16.52 2.06 -2.80
C ARG A 12 16.58 0.55 -2.85
N SER A 13 17.78 -0.02 -2.75
CA SER A 13 17.98 -1.47 -2.71
C SER A 13 17.29 -2.09 -1.50
N LYS A 14 17.42 -1.46 -0.33
CA LYS A 14 16.78 -1.90 0.90
C LYS A 14 15.26 -1.83 0.81
N ILE A 15 14.70 -0.76 0.24
CA ILE A 15 13.27 -0.62 -0.01
C ILE A 15 12.78 -1.77 -0.90
N SER A 16 13.46 -2.00 -2.02
CA SER A 16 13.10 -3.04 -2.98
C SER A 16 13.15 -4.44 -2.36
N ASP A 17 14.19 -4.74 -1.58
CA ASP A 17 14.33 -6.03 -0.90
C ASP A 17 13.18 -6.26 0.09
N ARG A 18 12.89 -5.27 0.92
CA ARG A 18 11.81 -5.36 1.92
C ARG A 18 10.43 -5.45 1.27
N TYR A 19 10.18 -4.66 0.24
CA TYR A 19 8.95 -4.75 -0.57
C TYR A 19 8.75 -6.17 -1.10
N ARG A 20 9.78 -6.75 -1.71
CA ARG A 20 9.70 -8.09 -2.29
C ARG A 20 9.47 -9.16 -1.22
N ARG A 21 10.11 -9.05 -0.06
CA ARG A 21 9.93 -10.01 1.03
C ARG A 21 8.52 -9.93 1.64
N ILE A 22 8.01 -8.73 1.84
CA ILE A 22 6.62 -8.54 2.31
C ILE A 22 5.64 -9.12 1.29
N THR A 23 5.81 -8.78 0.01
CA THR A 23 4.96 -9.27 -1.09
C THR A 23 4.97 -10.80 -1.15
N ARG A 24 6.15 -11.42 -1.07
CA ARG A 24 6.27 -12.88 -1.08
C ARG A 24 5.56 -13.52 0.11
N SER A 25 5.68 -12.95 1.30
CA SER A 25 4.99 -13.45 2.50
C SER A 25 3.47 -13.50 2.32
N VAL A 26 2.92 -12.43 1.78
CA VAL A 26 1.48 -12.33 1.51
C VAL A 26 1.07 -13.31 0.41
N ASN A 27 1.84 -13.37 -0.68
CA ASN A 27 1.56 -14.30 -1.78
C ASN A 27 1.59 -15.76 -1.37
N ARG A 28 2.55 -16.14 -0.54
CA ARG A 28 2.62 -17.53 -0.01
C ARG A 28 1.39 -17.89 0.80
N THR A 29 0.92 -16.97 1.62
CA THR A 29 -0.22 -17.21 2.52
C THR A 29 -1.54 -17.22 1.77
N PHE A 30 -1.77 -16.28 0.85
CA PHE A 30 -3.09 -16.07 0.24
C PHE A 30 -3.23 -16.59 -1.18
N TRP A 31 -2.14 -16.62 -1.96
CA TRP A 31 -2.15 -17.04 -3.37
C TRP A 31 -1.44 -18.36 -3.61
N ASN A 32 -0.83 -18.94 -2.58
CA ASN A 32 -0.03 -20.15 -2.68
C ASN A 32 1.04 -20.08 -3.78
N THR A 33 1.72 -18.95 -3.89
CA THR A 33 2.79 -18.70 -4.85
C THR A 33 3.98 -18.01 -4.20
N ASP A 34 5.18 -18.21 -4.73
CA ASP A 34 6.43 -17.61 -4.26
C ASP A 34 6.77 -16.29 -4.95
N SER A 35 5.86 -15.73 -5.75
CA SER A 35 6.13 -14.47 -6.42
C SER A 35 6.40 -13.36 -5.40
N ASP A 36 7.43 -12.58 -5.66
CA ASP A 36 7.80 -11.43 -4.84
C ASP A 36 7.39 -10.09 -5.47
N VAL A 37 6.65 -10.14 -6.56
CA VAL A 37 6.20 -8.94 -7.30
C VAL A 37 4.72 -8.99 -7.68
N ALA A 38 4.13 -10.17 -7.87
CA ALA A 38 2.73 -10.29 -8.24
C ALA A 38 1.81 -9.81 -7.11
N HIS A 39 0.63 -9.29 -7.48
CA HIS A 39 -0.44 -8.87 -6.56
C HIS A 39 -0.02 -7.76 -5.59
N SER A 40 0.94 -6.92 -5.97
CA SER A 40 1.44 -5.85 -5.11
C SER A 40 1.93 -4.68 -5.95
N PHE A 41 1.78 -3.47 -5.43
CA PHE A 41 2.37 -2.28 -6.03
C PHE A 41 2.47 -1.14 -5.00
N TYR A 42 3.40 -0.22 -5.26
CA TYR A 42 3.53 0.97 -4.44
C TYR A 42 2.36 1.92 -4.65
N VAL A 43 1.89 2.50 -3.56
CA VAL A 43 0.88 3.56 -3.55
C VAL A 43 1.43 4.77 -2.80
N GLY A 44 0.61 5.77 -2.50
CA GLY A 44 1.06 6.95 -1.78
C GLY A 44 2.13 7.76 -2.53
N SER A 45 2.98 8.46 -1.79
CA SER A 45 3.99 9.35 -2.38
C SER A 45 5.08 8.61 -3.17
N TYR A 46 5.51 7.44 -2.69
CA TYR A 46 6.50 6.62 -3.39
C TYR A 46 5.95 6.09 -4.71
N GLY A 47 4.71 5.58 -4.72
CA GLY A 47 4.02 5.13 -5.93
C GLY A 47 3.80 6.25 -6.94
N ARG A 48 3.58 7.48 -6.48
CA ARG A 48 3.43 8.66 -7.34
C ARG A 48 4.76 9.24 -7.83
N GLY A 49 5.91 8.72 -7.37
CA GLY A 49 7.23 9.26 -7.70
C GLY A 49 7.53 10.62 -7.08
N THR A 50 6.80 11.00 -6.03
CA THR A 50 6.95 12.29 -5.33
C THR A 50 7.61 12.18 -3.96
N ALA A 51 8.03 10.97 -3.56
CA ALA A 51 8.70 10.75 -2.29
C ALA A 51 10.04 11.47 -2.23
N ILE A 52 10.20 12.31 -1.22
CA ILE A 52 11.45 13.02 -0.92
C ILE A 52 12.16 12.33 0.24
N ASP A 53 11.40 11.70 1.11
CA ASP A 53 11.88 10.96 2.27
C ASP A 53 11.34 9.52 2.21
N THR A 54 12.13 8.59 2.68
CA THR A 54 11.87 7.15 2.65
C THR A 54 11.34 6.61 3.97
N SER A 55 10.94 7.48 4.88
CA SER A 55 10.47 7.05 6.20
C SER A 55 9.18 6.22 6.11
N ASP A 56 8.27 6.57 5.20
CA ASP A 56 6.97 5.93 5.04
C ASP A 56 6.77 5.44 3.62
N LEU A 57 6.59 4.14 3.46
CA LEU A 57 6.40 3.48 2.17
C LEU A 57 5.04 2.79 2.18
N ASP A 58 4.17 3.19 1.28
CA ASP A 58 2.83 2.64 1.17
C ASP A 58 2.79 1.61 0.03
N ILE A 59 2.35 0.40 0.34
CA ILE A 59 2.12 -0.64 -0.65
C ILE A 59 0.71 -1.20 -0.53
N LEU A 60 0.10 -1.48 -1.67
CA LEU A 60 -1.14 -2.23 -1.74
C LEU A 60 -0.80 -3.68 -2.06
N VAL A 61 -1.39 -4.61 -1.31
CA VAL A 61 -1.32 -6.04 -1.58
C VAL A 61 -2.71 -6.55 -1.91
N GLU A 62 -2.87 -7.10 -3.11
CA GLU A 62 -4.13 -7.65 -3.56
C GLU A 62 -4.31 -9.06 -3.02
N LEU A 63 -5.49 -9.34 -2.49
CA LEU A 63 -5.86 -10.65 -1.97
C LEU A 63 -6.96 -11.29 -2.84
N PRO A 64 -7.09 -12.62 -2.82
CA PRO A 64 -8.17 -13.31 -3.56
C PRO A 64 -9.55 -12.92 -3.06
N ASP A 65 -10.53 -12.87 -3.96
CA ASP A 65 -11.93 -12.53 -3.61
C ASP A 65 -12.54 -13.49 -2.58
N SER A 66 -12.08 -14.72 -2.53
CA SER A 66 -12.51 -15.70 -1.52
C SER A 66 -12.21 -15.24 -0.10
N GLU A 67 -11.11 -14.51 0.09
CA GLU A 67 -10.75 -13.95 1.40
C GLU A 67 -11.70 -12.80 1.78
N TYR A 68 -12.13 -12.00 0.83
CA TYR A 68 -13.15 -10.98 1.10
C TYR A 68 -14.43 -11.61 1.59
N VAL A 69 -14.94 -12.62 0.90
CA VAL A 69 -16.17 -13.35 1.30
C VAL A 69 -16.01 -13.93 2.70
N HIS A 70 -14.85 -14.52 3.00
CA HIS A 70 -14.56 -15.10 4.31
C HIS A 70 -14.62 -14.05 5.43
N PHE A 71 -13.92 -12.93 5.27
CA PHE A 71 -13.83 -11.90 6.31
C PHE A 71 -15.08 -11.02 6.39
N ALA A 72 -15.75 -10.76 5.26
CA ALA A 72 -17.01 -9.99 5.25
C ALA A 72 -18.13 -10.74 5.98
N ASN A 73 -18.14 -12.06 5.91
CA ASN A 73 -19.13 -12.92 6.57
C ASN A 73 -18.71 -13.36 7.98
N ALA A 74 -17.51 -12.99 8.42
CA ALA A 74 -17.02 -13.34 9.75
C ALA A 74 -17.81 -12.60 10.83
N SER A 75 -18.09 -13.28 11.95
CA SER A 75 -18.68 -12.63 13.10
C SER A 75 -17.71 -11.64 13.74
N GLY A 76 -18.23 -10.50 14.20
CA GLY A 76 -17.42 -9.44 14.79
C GLY A 76 -16.77 -8.54 13.75
N ASN A 77 -15.57 -8.02 14.05
CA ASN A 77 -14.85 -7.09 13.20
C ASN A 77 -14.01 -7.85 12.15
N GLY A 78 -14.61 -8.17 10.99
CA GLY A 78 -13.95 -8.85 9.88
C GLY A 78 -12.71 -8.10 9.36
N PRO A 79 -12.78 -6.77 9.11
CA PRO A 79 -11.60 -5.97 8.75
C PRO A 79 -10.43 -6.12 9.73
N SER A 80 -10.67 -6.04 11.03
CA SER A 80 -9.63 -6.22 12.04
C SER A 80 -9.00 -7.62 11.95
N ARG A 81 -9.82 -8.65 11.77
CA ARG A 81 -9.35 -10.04 11.62
C ARG A 81 -8.50 -10.22 10.36
N LEU A 82 -8.88 -9.56 9.26
CA LEU A 82 -8.07 -9.56 8.04
C LEU A 82 -6.69 -8.95 8.30
N LEU A 83 -6.64 -7.79 8.95
CA LEU A 83 -5.36 -7.14 9.27
C LEU A 83 -4.47 -8.03 10.15
N GLN A 84 -5.05 -8.74 11.13
CA GLN A 84 -4.30 -9.69 11.95
C GLN A 84 -3.75 -10.87 11.14
N THR A 85 -4.53 -11.37 10.18
CA THR A 85 -4.09 -12.46 9.31
C THR A 85 -2.95 -12.03 8.39
N VAL A 86 -3.03 -10.85 7.82
CA VAL A 86 -1.94 -10.26 7.01
C VAL A 86 -0.69 -10.01 7.85
N LYS A 87 -0.87 -9.47 9.06
CA LYS A 87 0.22 -9.30 10.04
C LYS A 87 0.94 -10.61 10.28
N ASN A 88 0.21 -11.68 10.57
CA ASN A 88 0.78 -12.99 10.85
C ASN A 88 1.53 -13.56 9.63
N ALA A 89 1.01 -13.33 8.43
CA ALA A 89 1.71 -13.71 7.19
C ALA A 89 3.09 -13.04 7.09
N ILE A 90 3.17 -11.75 7.38
CA ILE A 90 4.42 -10.98 7.32
C ILE A 90 5.37 -11.39 8.46
N LEU A 91 4.84 -11.69 9.66
CA LEU A 91 5.65 -12.17 10.79
C LEU A 91 6.38 -13.48 10.50
N ASN A 92 5.89 -14.31 9.59
CA ASN A 92 6.60 -15.52 9.17
C ASN A 92 7.97 -15.20 8.54
N THR A 93 8.11 -14.06 7.87
CA THR A 93 9.37 -13.60 7.29
C THR A 93 10.16 -12.71 8.25
N TYR A 94 9.46 -11.91 9.05
CA TYR A 94 10.05 -10.93 9.97
C TYR A 94 9.57 -11.16 11.41
N PRO A 95 9.97 -12.28 12.05
CA PRO A 95 9.41 -12.68 13.35
C PRO A 95 9.76 -11.74 14.51
N THR A 96 10.79 -10.94 14.37
CA THR A 96 11.26 -10.02 15.43
C THR A 96 11.00 -8.54 15.10
N THR A 97 10.39 -8.26 13.95
CA THR A 97 10.07 -6.89 13.53
C THR A 97 8.77 -6.42 14.19
N ASP A 98 8.70 -5.13 14.53
CA ASP A 98 7.48 -4.52 15.05
C ASP A 98 6.43 -4.43 13.94
N ILE A 99 5.42 -5.29 14.02
CA ILE A 99 4.33 -5.38 13.03
C ILE A 99 3.00 -5.30 13.77
N ARG A 100 2.14 -4.37 13.34
CA ARG A 100 0.82 -4.20 13.95
C ARG A 100 -0.23 -3.80 12.93
N GLY A 101 -1.49 -4.22 13.15
CA GLY A 101 -2.64 -3.68 12.45
C GLY A 101 -2.99 -2.29 13.01
N ASP A 102 -3.24 -1.33 12.11
CA ASP A 102 -3.59 0.03 12.48
C ASP A 102 -4.64 0.57 11.51
N GLY A 103 -5.88 0.57 11.94
CA GLY A 103 -7.01 1.11 11.18
C GLY A 103 -7.26 0.37 9.88
N GLN A 104 -6.56 0.75 8.84
CA GLN A 104 -6.75 0.26 7.47
C GLN A 104 -5.55 -0.54 6.94
N VAL A 105 -4.43 -0.48 7.65
CA VAL A 105 -3.15 -1.02 7.18
C VAL A 105 -2.50 -1.93 8.21
N VAL A 106 -1.54 -2.69 7.74
CA VAL A 106 -0.54 -3.36 8.60
C VAL A 106 0.75 -2.56 8.54
N VAL A 107 1.17 -2.03 9.67
CA VAL A 107 2.39 -1.25 9.80
C VAL A 107 3.56 -2.19 10.10
N VAL A 108 4.60 -2.14 9.27
CA VAL A 108 5.85 -2.88 9.44
C VAL A 108 6.96 -1.87 9.72
N ARG A 109 7.43 -1.82 10.94
CA ARG A 109 8.45 -0.86 11.38
C ARG A 109 9.78 -1.56 11.61
N PHE A 110 10.76 -1.22 10.82
CA PHE A 110 12.11 -1.76 10.94
C PHE A 110 12.96 -0.96 11.96
N SER A 111 14.01 -1.59 12.47
CA SER A 111 14.89 -1.00 13.48
C SER A 111 15.67 0.24 12.99
N ASP A 112 15.80 0.41 11.67
CA ASP A 112 16.43 1.58 11.06
C ASP A 112 15.43 2.72 10.78
N ASN A 113 14.25 2.68 11.38
CA ASN A 113 13.13 3.62 11.26
C ASN A 113 12.41 3.60 9.90
N MET A 114 12.80 2.75 8.96
CA MET A 114 12.01 2.56 7.74
C MET A 114 10.67 1.88 8.10
N LYS A 115 9.58 2.42 7.57
CA LYS A 115 8.24 1.94 7.85
C LYS A 115 7.49 1.65 6.55
N PHE A 116 6.91 0.45 6.47
CA PHE A 116 5.96 0.10 5.42
C PHE A 116 4.55 0.12 5.99
N GLU A 117 3.63 0.73 5.27
CA GLU A 117 2.21 0.60 5.50
C GLU A 117 1.63 -0.28 4.40
N VAL A 118 1.17 -1.46 4.80
CA VAL A 118 0.67 -2.49 3.89
C VAL A 118 -0.85 -2.45 3.90
N LEU A 119 -1.43 -2.03 2.79
CA LEU A 119 -2.88 -1.97 2.59
C LEU A 119 -3.34 -3.26 1.91
N PRO A 120 -3.98 -4.19 2.61
CA PRO A 120 -4.60 -5.34 1.96
C PRO A 120 -5.87 -4.88 1.24
N ALA A 121 -6.08 -5.38 0.03
CA ALA A 121 -7.22 -4.94 -0.77
C ALA A 121 -7.70 -6.03 -1.73
N PHE A 122 -8.94 -5.88 -2.18
CA PHE A 122 -9.59 -6.77 -3.13
C PHE A 122 -9.94 -5.98 -4.39
N SER A 123 -9.51 -6.46 -5.55
CA SER A 123 -9.84 -5.79 -6.81
C SER A 123 -11.30 -5.99 -7.18
N ILE A 124 -11.93 -4.91 -7.64
CA ILE A 124 -13.30 -4.92 -8.17
C ILE A 124 -13.24 -4.29 -9.56
N GLN A 125 -13.64 -5.04 -10.56
CA GLN A 125 -13.72 -4.52 -11.93
C GLN A 125 -15.16 -4.21 -12.28
N ASN A 126 -15.43 -2.98 -12.75
CA ASN A 126 -16.75 -2.61 -13.21
C ASN A 126 -16.99 -3.05 -14.67
N ILE A 127 -18.22 -2.82 -15.18
CA ILE A 127 -18.61 -3.17 -16.55
C ILE A 127 -17.79 -2.44 -17.63
N TRP A 128 -17.11 -1.35 -17.28
CA TRP A 128 -16.26 -0.56 -18.16
C TRP A 128 -14.79 -0.97 -18.12
N GLY A 129 -14.47 -2.04 -17.36
CA GLY A 129 -13.09 -2.50 -17.19
C GLY A 129 -12.25 -1.66 -16.23
N ILE A 130 -12.87 -0.73 -15.50
CA ILE A 130 -12.16 0.09 -14.49
C ILE A 130 -12.03 -0.73 -13.21
N THR A 131 -10.79 -0.86 -12.70
CA THR A 131 -10.50 -1.57 -11.48
C THR A 131 -10.45 -0.59 -10.31
N THR A 132 -11.24 -0.88 -9.28
CA THR A 132 -11.16 -0.26 -7.96
C THR A 132 -10.76 -1.29 -6.93
N TYR A 133 -10.38 -0.85 -5.74
CA TYR A 133 -9.94 -1.74 -4.67
C TYR A 133 -10.78 -1.51 -3.43
N ARG A 134 -11.29 -2.60 -2.88
CA ARG A 134 -11.97 -2.61 -1.59
C ARG A 134 -10.95 -2.96 -0.51
N TYR A 135 -10.93 -2.18 0.56
CA TYR A 135 -9.96 -2.38 1.64
C TYR A 135 -10.63 -2.31 3.01
N PRO A 136 -10.01 -2.90 4.04
CA PRO A 136 -10.58 -2.93 5.39
C PRO A 136 -10.43 -1.59 6.10
N ASP A 137 -11.39 -1.29 6.97
CA ASP A 137 -11.28 -0.28 8.01
C ASP A 137 -11.76 -0.89 9.33
N SER A 138 -10.85 -1.05 10.27
CA SER A 138 -11.14 -1.70 11.55
C SER A 138 -11.81 -0.78 12.57
N HIS A 139 -11.95 0.51 12.27
CA HIS A 139 -12.60 1.47 13.14
C HIS A 139 -14.11 1.22 13.22
N MET A 140 -14.73 1.66 14.32
CA MET A 140 -16.19 1.69 14.49
C MET A 140 -16.87 0.33 14.26
N GLY A 141 -16.25 -0.77 14.69
CA GLY A 141 -16.78 -2.12 14.53
C GLY A 141 -16.45 -2.79 13.20
N GLY A 142 -15.77 -2.10 12.30
CA GLY A 142 -15.30 -2.62 11.03
C GLY A 142 -16.18 -2.23 9.85
N ASN A 143 -15.54 -1.71 8.81
CA ASN A 143 -16.15 -1.34 7.54
C ASN A 143 -15.25 -1.73 6.37
N TRP A 144 -15.82 -1.70 5.17
CA TRP A 144 -15.08 -1.89 3.93
C TRP A 144 -15.17 -0.59 3.11
N MET A 145 -14.02 -0.09 2.71
CA MET A 145 -13.88 1.15 1.95
C MET A 145 -13.45 0.84 0.52
N THR A 146 -13.56 1.82 -0.36
CA THR A 146 -13.16 1.66 -1.77
C THR A 146 -12.24 2.78 -2.19
N THR A 147 -11.19 2.45 -2.95
CA THR A 147 -10.23 3.42 -3.50
C THR A 147 -9.82 3.04 -4.91
N ASN A 148 -9.34 4.04 -5.67
CA ASN A 148 -8.77 3.82 -6.99
C ASN A 148 -7.36 4.45 -7.05
N PRO A 149 -6.34 3.81 -6.43
CA PRO A 149 -5.00 4.38 -6.34
C PRO A 149 -4.31 4.53 -7.69
N LYS A 150 -4.63 3.69 -8.66
CA LYS A 150 -4.06 3.79 -10.02
C LYS A 150 -4.57 5.01 -10.76
N ALA A 151 -5.86 5.33 -10.61
CA ALA A 151 -6.42 6.55 -11.19
C ALA A 151 -5.86 7.81 -10.50
N GLU A 152 -5.70 7.77 -9.19
CA GLU A 152 -5.08 8.86 -8.44
C GLU A 152 -3.63 9.09 -8.87
N GLN A 153 -2.84 8.02 -9.04
CA GLN A 153 -1.47 8.11 -9.54
C GLN A 153 -1.41 8.67 -10.96
N ALA A 154 -2.28 8.21 -11.85
CA ALA A 154 -2.35 8.69 -13.23
C ALA A 154 -2.73 10.17 -13.29
N ALA A 155 -3.72 10.60 -12.47
CA ALA A 155 -4.14 11.99 -12.38
C ALA A 155 -3.01 12.90 -11.86
N MET A 156 -2.26 12.44 -10.85
CA MET A 156 -1.12 13.18 -10.30
C MET A 156 0.03 13.27 -11.30
N LYS A 157 0.30 12.21 -12.04
CA LYS A 157 1.32 12.22 -13.09
C LYS A 157 0.95 13.21 -14.20
N ALA A 158 -0.29 13.17 -14.68
CA ALA A 158 -0.77 14.11 -15.71
C ALA A 158 -0.69 15.56 -15.22
N LYS A 159 -1.04 15.84 -13.96
CA LYS A 159 -0.90 17.16 -13.36
C LYS A 159 0.56 17.61 -13.27
N ASN A 160 1.46 16.72 -12.90
CA ASN A 160 2.89 17.03 -12.80
C ASN A 160 3.49 17.30 -14.19
N GLU A 161 3.11 16.55 -15.21
CA GLU A 161 3.53 16.79 -16.59
C GLU A 161 3.01 18.13 -17.11
N TYR A 162 1.77 18.48 -16.81
CA TYR A 162 1.17 19.76 -17.15
C TYR A 162 1.82 20.92 -16.39
N SER A 163 2.13 20.75 -15.12
CA SER A 163 2.77 21.78 -14.29
C SER A 163 4.23 22.00 -14.66
N SER A 164 4.95 20.98 -15.12
CA SER A 164 6.32 21.12 -15.58
C SER A 164 6.42 21.92 -16.88
N SER A 165 5.34 21.95 -17.67
CA SER A 165 5.28 22.75 -18.91
C SER A 165 4.83 24.21 -18.69
N ASN A 166 4.14 24.55 -17.60
CA ASN A 166 3.54 25.87 -17.37
C ASN A 166 3.83 26.54 -16.02
N GLY A 167 4.51 25.90 -15.10
CA GLY A 167 5.01 26.50 -13.85
C GLY A 167 3.97 27.01 -12.84
N LEU A 168 2.67 27.08 -13.22
CA LEU A 168 1.63 27.78 -12.46
C LEU A 168 0.65 26.89 -11.69
N LEU A 169 0.64 25.58 -11.94
CA LEU A 169 -0.37 24.69 -11.35
C LEU A 169 0.10 24.01 -10.07
N PHE A 170 1.37 24.12 -9.73
CA PHE A 170 1.92 23.46 -8.54
C PHE A 170 1.44 24.09 -7.23
N ASP A 171 1.18 25.38 -7.23
CA ASP A 171 0.70 26.09 -6.04
C ASP A 171 -0.79 25.88 -5.78
N THR A 172 -1.58 25.64 -6.81
CA THR A 172 -3.03 25.45 -6.69
C THR A 172 -3.41 24.08 -6.15
N CYS A 173 -2.58 23.04 -6.39
CA CYS A 173 -2.84 21.70 -5.88
C CYS A 173 -2.51 21.52 -4.39
N LYS A 174 -1.73 22.42 -3.80
CA LYS A 174 -1.41 22.40 -2.36
C LYS A 174 -2.56 22.90 -1.48
N HIS A 175 -3.51 23.61 -2.05
CA HIS A 175 -4.62 24.24 -1.31
C HIS A 175 -5.96 23.51 -1.44
N ILE A 176 -6.03 22.47 -2.28
CA ILE A 176 -7.23 21.64 -2.42
C ILE A 176 -7.02 20.35 -1.63
N ARG A 177 -7.38 20.39 -0.39
CA ARG A 177 -7.58 19.21 0.44
C ARG A 177 -9.08 19.03 0.66
#